data_b6184eb4d9760194f43111dcf060c85d
#
_entry.id   b6184eb4d9760194f43111dcf060c85d
#
_cell.length_a   1.000
_cell.length_b   1.000
_cell.length_c   1.000
_cell.angle_alpha   90.00
_cell.angle_beta   90.00
_cell.angle_gamma   90.00
#
_symmetry.space_group_name_H-M   'P 1'
#
loop_
_entity.id
_entity.type
_entity.pdbx_description
1 polymer ?
#
loop_
_entity_poly.entity_id
_entity_poly.type
_entity_poly.pdbx_seq_one_letter_code
_entity_poly.pdbx_strand_id
1 'polypeptide(L)'
;MSNSLFIDFMEKMLTFPLWIKQTIFLNLSNDLNTYLSNEFLDVHQGELFHIYRPALSDVGQNELLTKESKYDEMIYSFMNCCSKGMSLVEIAIENNLTMEEIAKAFMFCKSSGFFSDKVPSSVGAIAGFIAGKYRTGEYFIRAGKMTIEQLDEVLNKQQEMNDAGKHVFIAELMVQMGFIADRDVKSIMFMKEEAGKRFSLNPDEMPSIAMEKEKYDIRVENTKLKEENEILRQKMDAVLKFIKEHKETD
;
A
#
# COMPACT_ATOMS: atom_id res chain seq x y z
N MET A 1 -22.15 10.10 -7.14
CA MET A 1 -21.78 10.82 -5.88
C MET A 1 -20.91 12.00 -6.28
N SER A 2 -21.06 13.17 -5.62
CA SER A 2 -20.10 14.24 -5.83
C SER A 2 -18.76 13.82 -5.24
N ASN A 3 -17.64 14.18 -5.90
CA ASN A 3 -16.28 13.86 -5.43
C ASN A 3 -16.04 14.28 -3.96
N SER A 4 -16.71 15.35 -3.48
CA SER A 4 -16.58 15.82 -2.11
C SER A 4 -17.09 14.81 -1.06
N LEU A 5 -18.19 14.12 -1.32
CA LEU A 5 -18.73 13.08 -0.42
C LEU A 5 -17.80 11.87 -0.30
N PHE A 6 -17.08 11.57 -1.38
CA PHE A 6 -16.11 10.49 -1.39
C PHE A 6 -14.84 10.85 -0.63
N ILE A 7 -14.36 12.09 -0.77
CA ILE A 7 -13.21 12.60 -0.02
C ILE A 7 -13.52 12.63 1.47
N ASP A 8 -14.66 13.19 1.87
CA ASP A 8 -15.12 13.20 3.27
C ASP A 8 -15.22 11.78 3.84
N PHE A 9 -15.64 10.82 3.01
CA PHE A 9 -15.68 9.42 3.38
C PHE A 9 -14.27 8.83 3.57
N MET A 10 -13.34 9.09 2.65
CA MET A 10 -11.96 8.64 2.74
C MET A 10 -11.20 9.26 3.92
N GLU A 11 -11.42 10.54 4.21
CA GLU A 11 -10.87 11.21 5.39
C GLU A 11 -11.38 10.59 6.68
N LYS A 12 -12.67 10.30 6.76
CA LYS A 12 -13.25 9.58 7.92
C LYS A 12 -12.69 8.17 8.03
N MET A 13 -12.45 7.49 6.90
CA MET A 13 -11.83 6.17 6.90
C MET A 13 -10.42 6.16 7.49
N LEU A 14 -9.64 7.23 7.34
CA LEU A 14 -8.31 7.31 7.96
C LEU A 14 -8.37 7.24 9.49
N THR A 15 -9.48 7.66 10.09
CA THR A 15 -9.71 7.61 11.55
C THR A 15 -10.24 6.26 12.03
N PHE A 16 -10.67 5.37 11.15
CA PHE A 16 -11.26 4.09 11.53
C PHE A 16 -10.19 3.05 11.91
N PRO A 17 -10.54 2.11 12.82
CA PRO A 17 -9.70 0.95 13.10
C PRO A 17 -9.32 0.17 11.86
N LEU A 18 -8.14 -0.46 11.89
CA LEU A 18 -7.55 -1.17 10.75
C LEU A 18 -8.51 -2.20 10.11
N TRP A 19 -9.29 -2.94 10.92
CA TRP A 19 -10.22 -3.95 10.42
C TRP A 19 -11.42 -3.34 9.66
N ILE A 20 -11.89 -2.13 10.01
CA ILE A 20 -12.90 -1.41 9.22
C ILE A 20 -12.31 -1.01 7.89
N LYS A 21 -11.08 -0.47 7.90
CA LYS A 21 -10.36 -0.15 6.68
C LYS A 21 -10.23 -1.38 5.79
N GLN A 22 -9.83 -2.51 6.36
CA GLN A 22 -9.71 -3.77 5.64
C GLN A 22 -11.04 -4.25 5.03
N THR A 23 -12.15 -4.13 5.76
CA THR A 23 -13.47 -4.55 5.26
C THR A 23 -13.94 -3.66 4.11
N ILE A 24 -13.74 -2.34 4.24
CA ILE A 24 -14.14 -1.39 3.20
C ILE A 24 -13.23 -1.50 1.98
N PHE A 25 -11.92 -1.64 2.17
CA PHE A 25 -10.97 -1.84 1.09
C PHE A 25 -11.09 -3.20 0.40
N LEU A 26 -11.53 -4.24 1.09
CA LEU A 26 -11.87 -5.53 0.47
C LEU A 26 -13.00 -5.38 -0.57
N ASN A 27 -13.94 -4.46 -0.34
CA ASN A 27 -15.01 -4.18 -1.28
C ASN A 27 -14.63 -3.18 -2.37
N LEU A 28 -13.56 -2.38 -2.15
CA LEU A 28 -13.00 -1.47 -3.15
C LEU A 28 -12.06 -2.19 -4.11
N SER A 29 -11.27 -3.09 -3.59
CA SER A 29 -10.36 -3.96 -4.33
C SER A 29 -9.75 -4.95 -3.33
N ASN A 30 -9.96 -6.22 -3.54
CA ASN A 30 -9.25 -7.27 -2.79
C ASN A 30 -7.73 -7.06 -2.82
N ASP A 31 -7.27 -6.32 -3.79
CA ASP A 31 -5.90 -6.11 -4.16
C ASP A 31 -5.26 -4.97 -3.35
N LEU A 32 -6.03 -3.94 -2.98
CA LEU A 32 -5.53 -2.85 -2.13
C LEU A 32 -5.11 -3.34 -0.74
N ASN A 33 -5.79 -4.36 -0.21
CA ASN A 33 -5.39 -5.03 1.04
C ASN A 33 -4.02 -5.70 0.93
N THR A 34 -3.73 -6.26 -0.24
CA THR A 34 -2.42 -6.87 -0.53
C THR A 34 -1.31 -5.82 -0.54
N TYR A 35 -1.59 -4.62 -1.05
CA TYR A 35 -0.67 -3.49 -1.01
C TYR A 35 -0.44 -2.94 0.39
N LEU A 36 -1.49 -2.97 1.23
CA LEU A 36 -1.43 -2.44 2.60
C LEU A 36 -1.01 -3.50 3.62
N SER A 37 -0.98 -4.79 3.24
CA SER A 37 -0.51 -5.86 4.11
C SER A 37 1.00 -5.91 4.12
N ASN A 38 1.60 -5.88 5.32
CA ASN A 38 3.05 -6.02 5.51
C ASN A 38 3.60 -7.39 5.08
N GLU A 39 2.72 -8.33 4.67
CA GLU A 39 3.13 -9.67 4.25
C GLU A 39 3.82 -9.70 2.88
N PHE A 40 3.47 -8.76 1.99
CA PHE A 40 4.03 -8.71 0.63
C PHE A 40 5.20 -7.74 0.49
N LEU A 41 5.11 -6.60 1.18
CA LEU A 41 6.13 -5.56 1.13
C LEU A 41 6.74 -5.45 2.51
N ASP A 42 7.98 -5.84 2.66
CA ASP A 42 8.79 -5.61 3.86
C ASP A 42 9.15 -4.11 3.96
N VAL A 43 8.12 -3.27 4.03
CA VAL A 43 8.20 -1.80 3.95
C VAL A 43 7.43 -1.20 5.11
N HIS A 44 7.99 -0.21 5.78
CA HIS A 44 7.28 0.58 6.78
C HIS A 44 6.10 1.31 6.15
N GLN A 45 4.98 1.44 6.88
CA GLN A 45 3.74 2.03 6.36
C GLN A 45 3.92 3.41 5.70
N GLY A 46 4.82 4.24 6.19
CA GLY A 46 5.13 5.56 5.61
C GLY A 46 5.89 5.52 4.28
N GLU A 47 6.44 4.37 3.91
CA GLU A 47 7.26 4.19 2.70
C GLU A 47 6.48 3.60 1.54
N LEU A 48 5.26 3.14 1.76
CA LEU A 48 4.42 2.62 0.69
C LEU A 48 4.01 3.73 -0.28
N PHE A 49 4.18 3.48 -1.57
CA PHE A 49 3.89 4.45 -2.62
C PHE A 49 2.45 4.98 -2.55
N HIS A 50 1.47 4.12 -2.30
CA HIS A 50 0.05 4.48 -2.29
C HIS A 50 -0.32 5.49 -1.19
N ILE A 51 0.25 5.33 0.00
CA ILE A 51 -0.05 6.18 1.16
C ILE A 51 0.92 7.34 1.30
N TYR A 52 1.92 7.43 0.44
CA TYR A 52 2.89 8.52 0.47
C TYR A 52 2.21 9.85 0.15
N ARG A 53 2.55 10.89 0.91
CA ARG A 53 2.03 12.25 0.77
C ARG A 53 3.17 13.17 0.33
N PRO A 54 3.30 13.44 -0.97
CA PRO A 54 4.37 14.32 -1.46
C PRO A 54 4.07 15.77 -1.08
N ALA A 55 5.06 16.48 -0.53
CA ALA A 55 4.98 17.91 -0.27
C ALA A 55 5.68 18.69 -1.40
N LEU A 56 5.08 19.77 -1.87
CA LEU A 56 5.66 20.61 -2.92
C LEU A 56 6.82 21.48 -2.36
N SER A 57 7.91 21.55 -3.12
CA SER A 57 8.97 22.53 -2.91
C SER A 57 8.51 23.94 -3.27
N ASP A 58 9.29 24.96 -2.90
CA ASP A 58 9.02 26.34 -3.32
C ASP A 58 8.97 26.48 -4.84
N VAL A 59 9.81 25.72 -5.57
CA VAL A 59 9.80 25.68 -7.04
C VAL A 59 8.50 25.08 -7.54
N GLY A 60 8.03 23.96 -6.93
CA GLY A 60 6.77 23.33 -7.29
C GLY A 60 5.56 24.20 -6.97
N GLN A 61 5.57 24.91 -5.84
CA GLN A 61 4.50 25.84 -5.48
C GLN A 61 4.45 27.04 -6.43
N ASN A 62 5.60 27.61 -6.78
CA ASN A 62 5.68 28.72 -7.74
C ASN A 62 5.16 28.27 -9.12
N GLU A 63 5.59 27.11 -9.64
CA GLU A 63 5.11 26.57 -10.91
C GLU A 63 3.59 26.33 -10.89
N LEU A 64 3.04 25.82 -9.78
CA LEU A 64 1.60 25.62 -9.63
C LEU A 64 0.81 26.94 -9.71
N LEU A 65 1.36 28.04 -9.17
CA LEU A 65 0.74 29.36 -9.16
C LEU A 65 0.86 30.06 -10.51
N THR A 66 2.04 30.03 -11.12
CA THR A 66 2.33 30.81 -12.35
C THR A 66 1.99 30.06 -13.62
N LYS A 67 2.08 28.74 -13.60
CA LYS A 67 1.90 27.85 -14.77
C LYS A 67 2.75 28.28 -15.97
N GLU A 68 3.94 28.80 -15.71
CA GLU A 68 4.83 29.34 -16.76
C GLU A 68 5.28 28.26 -17.75
N SER A 69 5.51 27.05 -17.26
CA SER A 69 6.01 25.94 -18.09
C SER A 69 4.93 25.30 -18.96
N LYS A 70 3.66 25.63 -18.76
CA LYS A 70 2.51 25.14 -19.55
C LYS A 70 2.46 23.60 -19.67
N TYR A 71 2.69 22.90 -18.57
CA TYR A 71 2.56 21.46 -18.52
C TYR A 71 1.12 21.00 -18.74
N ASP A 72 0.95 19.69 -18.93
CA ASP A 72 -0.36 19.06 -19.03
C ASP A 72 -1.23 19.36 -17.79
N GLU A 73 -2.54 19.52 -17.99
CA GLU A 73 -3.48 19.84 -16.92
C GLU A 73 -3.51 18.75 -15.85
N MET A 74 -3.25 17.50 -16.22
CA MET A 74 -3.10 16.39 -15.28
C MET A 74 -1.95 16.62 -14.30
N ILE A 75 -0.82 17.19 -14.75
CA ILE A 75 0.32 17.50 -13.87
C ILE A 75 -0.06 18.60 -12.87
N TYR A 76 -0.73 19.65 -13.32
CA TYR A 76 -1.19 20.72 -12.42
C TYR A 76 -2.26 20.23 -11.44
N SER A 77 -3.18 19.37 -11.86
CA SER A 77 -4.16 18.74 -10.98
C SER A 77 -3.48 17.89 -9.92
N PHE A 78 -2.52 17.07 -10.31
CA PHE A 78 -1.70 16.28 -9.40
C PHE A 78 -0.96 17.15 -8.38
N MET A 79 -0.27 18.22 -8.83
CA MET A 79 0.43 19.15 -7.95
C MET A 79 -0.52 19.88 -6.99
N ASN A 80 -1.71 20.29 -7.47
CA ASN A 80 -2.74 20.90 -6.62
C ASN A 80 -3.23 19.94 -5.51
N CYS A 81 -3.38 18.66 -5.81
CA CYS A 81 -3.70 17.66 -4.79
C CYS A 81 -2.54 17.45 -3.79
N CYS A 82 -1.28 17.44 -4.27
CA CYS A 82 -0.11 17.41 -3.41
C CYS A 82 -0.07 18.61 -2.44
N SER A 83 -0.40 19.82 -2.93
CA SER A 83 -0.43 21.03 -2.09
C SER A 83 -1.49 20.98 -0.98
N LYS A 84 -2.53 20.15 -1.15
CA LYS A 84 -3.56 19.86 -0.14
C LYS A 84 -3.16 18.74 0.83
N GLY A 85 -1.96 18.17 0.69
CA GLY A 85 -1.46 17.09 1.54
C GLY A 85 -2.11 15.73 1.27
N MET A 86 -2.68 15.50 0.10
CA MET A 86 -3.31 14.23 -0.26
C MET A 86 -2.26 13.15 -0.52
N SER A 87 -2.57 11.90 -0.16
CA SER A 87 -1.77 10.74 -0.53
C SER A 87 -1.96 10.37 -2.00
N LEU A 88 -1.01 9.61 -2.56
CA LEU A 88 -1.06 9.28 -3.98
C LEU A 88 -2.30 8.47 -4.36
N VAL A 89 -2.80 7.60 -3.47
CA VAL A 89 -4.06 6.89 -3.72
C VAL A 89 -5.27 7.81 -3.65
N GLU A 90 -5.30 8.77 -2.72
CA GLU A 90 -6.37 9.78 -2.65
C GLU A 90 -6.40 10.62 -3.95
N ILE A 91 -5.23 10.99 -4.47
CA ILE A 91 -5.10 11.72 -5.74
C ILE A 91 -5.63 10.88 -6.91
N ALA A 92 -5.29 9.58 -6.95
CA ALA A 92 -5.77 8.68 -7.98
C ALA A 92 -7.31 8.61 -8.02
N ILE A 93 -7.91 8.47 -6.85
CA ILE A 93 -9.36 8.38 -6.69
C ILE A 93 -10.04 9.71 -7.05
N GLU A 94 -9.53 10.83 -6.52
CA GLU A 94 -10.09 12.18 -6.78
C GLU A 94 -10.13 12.52 -8.27
N ASN A 95 -9.09 12.15 -9.00
CA ASN A 95 -8.95 12.49 -10.42
C ASN A 95 -9.37 11.34 -11.36
N ASN A 96 -9.89 10.23 -10.82
CA ASN A 96 -10.21 9.00 -11.57
C ASN A 96 -9.03 8.51 -12.42
N LEU A 97 -7.84 8.52 -11.84
CA LEU A 97 -6.60 8.07 -12.46
C LEU A 97 -6.20 6.69 -11.96
N THR A 98 -5.43 5.98 -12.78
CA THR A 98 -4.75 4.74 -12.36
C THR A 98 -3.51 5.07 -11.54
N MET A 99 -3.03 4.13 -10.73
CA MET A 99 -1.76 4.30 -10.02
C MET A 99 -0.56 4.39 -10.99
N GLU A 100 -0.68 3.87 -12.21
CA GLU A 100 0.33 4.04 -13.25
C GLU A 100 0.39 5.50 -13.73
N GLU A 101 -0.76 6.14 -13.97
CA GLU A 101 -0.84 7.56 -14.33
C GLU A 101 -0.30 8.44 -13.20
N ILE A 102 -0.66 8.13 -11.95
CA ILE A 102 -0.10 8.81 -10.76
C ILE A 102 1.42 8.63 -10.67
N ALA A 103 1.93 7.42 -10.89
CA ALA A 103 3.36 7.15 -10.84
C ALA A 103 4.12 7.93 -11.93
N LYS A 104 3.55 8.08 -13.12
CA LYS A 104 4.13 8.91 -14.20
C LYS A 104 4.19 10.39 -13.80
N ALA A 105 3.08 10.94 -13.28
CA ALA A 105 3.03 12.31 -12.77
C ALA A 105 4.01 12.53 -11.60
N PHE A 106 4.05 11.61 -10.65
CA PHE A 106 4.97 11.64 -9.53
C PHE A 106 6.44 11.64 -9.99
N MET A 107 6.82 10.74 -10.89
CA MET A 107 8.17 10.66 -11.42
C MET A 107 8.56 11.90 -12.23
N PHE A 108 7.61 12.50 -12.92
CA PHE A 108 7.81 13.79 -13.58
C PHE A 108 8.10 14.89 -12.56
N CYS A 109 7.23 15.08 -11.57
CA CYS A 109 7.40 16.10 -10.53
C CYS A 109 8.70 15.90 -9.73
N LYS A 110 9.06 14.64 -9.41
CA LYS A 110 10.32 14.32 -8.77
C LYS A 110 11.53 14.74 -9.59
N SER A 111 11.53 14.44 -10.89
CA SER A 111 12.64 14.80 -11.79
C SER A 111 12.76 16.30 -12.04
N SER A 112 11.65 17.03 -11.93
CA SER A 112 11.59 18.49 -12.05
C SER A 112 11.91 19.24 -10.76
N GLY A 113 12.19 18.52 -9.65
CA GLY A 113 12.51 19.14 -8.36
C GLY A 113 11.31 19.81 -7.67
N PHE A 114 10.08 19.37 -7.99
CA PHE A 114 8.86 19.97 -7.46
C PHE A 114 8.49 19.47 -6.06
N PHE A 115 9.22 18.50 -5.49
CA PHE A 115 9.00 18.03 -4.11
C PHE A 115 10.04 18.64 -3.15
N SER A 116 9.58 19.04 -1.95
CA SER A 116 10.40 19.65 -0.92
C SER A 116 11.26 18.63 -0.20
N ASP A 117 10.71 17.46 0.05
CA ASP A 117 11.35 16.43 0.84
C ASP A 117 12.14 15.45 -0.03
N LYS A 118 13.18 14.88 0.55
CA LYS A 118 13.86 13.76 -0.09
C LYS A 118 12.91 12.57 -0.14
N VAL A 119 12.41 12.30 -1.33
CA VAL A 119 11.55 11.12 -1.56
C VAL A 119 12.29 9.86 -1.10
N PRO A 120 11.70 9.02 -0.22
CA PRO A 120 12.29 7.75 0.17
C PRO A 120 12.67 6.90 -1.05
N SER A 121 13.81 6.21 -0.97
CA SER A 121 14.32 5.39 -2.08
C SER A 121 13.33 4.31 -2.51
N SER A 122 12.68 3.66 -1.54
CA SER A 122 11.62 2.66 -1.76
C SER A 122 10.45 3.24 -2.54
N VAL A 123 9.90 4.38 -2.13
CA VAL A 123 8.81 5.08 -2.83
C VAL A 123 9.22 5.45 -4.25
N GLY A 124 10.44 6.00 -4.41
CA GLY A 124 10.96 6.35 -5.72
C GLY A 124 11.19 5.15 -6.64
N ALA A 125 11.64 4.01 -6.08
CA ALA A 125 11.84 2.76 -6.82
C ALA A 125 10.51 2.18 -7.30
N ILE A 126 9.51 2.10 -6.40
CA ILE A 126 8.15 1.63 -6.74
C ILE A 126 7.52 2.53 -7.80
N ALA A 127 7.58 3.86 -7.62
CA ALA A 127 7.04 4.81 -8.60
C ALA A 127 7.66 4.62 -9.97
N GLY A 128 8.99 4.51 -10.05
CA GLY A 128 9.69 4.31 -11.33
C GLY A 128 9.39 2.98 -11.99
N PHE A 129 9.18 1.92 -11.20
CA PHE A 129 8.79 0.61 -11.70
C PHE A 129 7.35 0.60 -12.24
N ILE A 130 6.39 1.13 -11.48
CA ILE A 130 4.99 1.27 -11.90
C ILE A 130 4.89 2.15 -13.16
N ALA A 131 5.57 3.28 -13.18
CA ALA A 131 5.61 4.19 -14.34
C ALA A 131 6.31 3.60 -15.58
N GLY A 132 6.90 2.42 -15.48
CA GLY A 132 7.64 1.77 -16.57
C GLY A 132 9.02 2.39 -16.87
N LYS A 133 9.50 3.30 -16.00
CA LYS A 133 10.85 3.89 -16.12
C LYS A 133 11.97 2.92 -15.73
N TYR A 134 11.68 2.00 -14.80
CA TYR A 134 12.63 1.02 -14.29
C TYR A 134 12.20 -0.38 -14.66
N ARG A 135 13.17 -1.20 -15.06
CA ARG A 135 12.99 -2.64 -15.24
C ARG A 135 13.08 -3.35 -13.88
N THR A 136 12.69 -4.61 -13.83
CA THR A 136 12.66 -5.41 -12.59
C THR A 136 14.00 -5.39 -11.84
N GLY A 137 15.12 -5.62 -12.53
CA GLY A 137 16.45 -5.58 -11.90
C GLY A 137 16.80 -4.20 -11.34
N GLU A 138 16.54 -3.16 -12.11
CA GLU A 138 16.78 -1.79 -11.69
C GLU A 138 15.92 -1.39 -10.47
N TYR A 139 14.68 -1.88 -10.43
CA TYR A 139 13.82 -1.70 -9.25
C TYR A 139 14.49 -2.27 -7.99
N PHE A 140 14.94 -3.53 -8.02
CA PHE A 140 15.53 -4.17 -6.85
C PHE A 140 16.83 -3.51 -6.38
N ILE A 141 17.65 -3.00 -7.31
CA ILE A 141 18.83 -2.21 -6.95
C ILE A 141 18.43 -0.90 -6.25
N ARG A 142 17.47 -0.16 -6.81
CA ARG A 142 17.01 1.13 -6.25
C ARG A 142 16.27 0.96 -4.93
N ALA A 143 15.61 -0.18 -4.73
CA ALA A 143 14.98 -0.56 -3.48
C ALA A 143 15.99 -1.07 -2.42
N GLY A 144 17.29 -1.18 -2.79
CA GLY A 144 18.34 -1.67 -1.90
C GLY A 144 18.28 -3.16 -1.59
N LYS A 145 17.56 -3.94 -2.41
CA LYS A 145 17.39 -5.39 -2.23
C LYS A 145 18.39 -6.23 -3.03
N MET A 146 19.09 -5.62 -3.97
CA MET A 146 20.09 -6.27 -4.82
C MET A 146 21.19 -5.28 -5.17
N THR A 147 22.40 -5.76 -5.39
CA THR A 147 23.54 -4.95 -5.86
C THR A 147 23.64 -4.95 -7.40
N ILE A 148 24.44 -4.03 -7.93
CA ILE A 148 24.70 -3.96 -9.39
C ILE A 148 25.44 -5.22 -9.83
N GLU A 149 26.42 -5.68 -9.05
CA GLU A 149 27.22 -6.86 -9.33
C GLU A 149 26.34 -8.13 -9.40
N GLN A 150 25.38 -8.26 -8.48
CA GLN A 150 24.40 -9.36 -8.49
C GLN A 150 23.52 -9.31 -9.76
N LEU A 151 23.10 -8.12 -10.18
CA LEU A 151 22.34 -7.99 -11.43
C LEU A 151 23.18 -8.39 -12.64
N ASP A 152 24.46 -8.00 -12.68
CA ASP A 152 25.37 -8.37 -13.77
C ASP A 152 25.57 -9.89 -13.83
N GLU A 153 25.69 -10.58 -12.69
CA GLU A 153 25.75 -12.04 -12.62
C GLU A 153 24.48 -12.69 -13.20
N VAL A 154 23.30 -12.16 -12.86
CA VAL A 154 22.01 -12.65 -13.38
C VAL A 154 21.92 -12.44 -14.88
N LEU A 155 22.35 -11.29 -15.39
CA LEU A 155 22.34 -10.98 -16.83
C LEU A 155 23.27 -11.88 -17.60
N ASN A 156 24.50 -12.12 -17.10
CA ASN A 156 25.44 -13.06 -17.70
C ASN A 156 24.84 -14.46 -17.73
N LYS A 157 24.23 -14.90 -16.64
CA LYS A 157 23.58 -16.22 -16.59
C LYS A 157 22.42 -16.35 -17.56
N GLN A 158 21.61 -15.28 -17.70
CA GLN A 158 20.53 -15.25 -18.69
C GLN A 158 21.07 -15.37 -20.12
N GLN A 159 22.16 -14.68 -20.42
CA GLN A 159 22.80 -14.75 -21.73
C GLN A 159 23.30 -16.17 -22.02
N GLU A 160 24.03 -16.82 -21.09
CA GLU A 160 24.46 -18.20 -21.22
C GLU A 160 23.30 -19.17 -21.53
N MET A 161 22.18 -19.00 -20.82
CA MET A 161 21.00 -19.84 -21.01
C MET A 161 20.33 -19.59 -22.36
N ASN A 162 20.23 -18.32 -22.77
CA ASN A 162 19.69 -17.95 -24.08
C ASN A 162 20.54 -18.53 -25.22
N ASP A 163 21.87 -18.47 -25.10
CA ASP A 163 22.82 -19.05 -26.08
C ASP A 163 22.69 -20.58 -26.16
N ALA A 164 22.30 -21.23 -25.06
CA ALA A 164 21.96 -22.65 -25.00
C ALA A 164 20.51 -22.97 -25.46
N GLY A 165 19.77 -21.98 -25.98
CA GLY A 165 18.39 -22.13 -26.44
C GLY A 165 17.33 -22.21 -25.33
N LYS A 166 17.68 -21.85 -24.09
CA LYS A 166 16.78 -21.84 -22.96
C LYS A 166 16.40 -20.40 -22.60
N HIS A 167 15.16 -20.02 -22.87
CA HIS A 167 14.65 -18.70 -22.49
C HIS A 167 14.13 -18.71 -21.06
N VAL A 168 14.80 -17.97 -20.19
CA VAL A 168 14.42 -17.83 -18.77
C VAL A 168 14.22 -16.36 -18.44
N PHE A 169 13.16 -16.06 -17.67
CA PHE A 169 12.91 -14.69 -17.25
C PHE A 169 13.93 -14.27 -16.19
N ILE A 170 14.38 -13.01 -16.28
CA ILE A 170 15.36 -12.43 -15.37
C ILE A 170 14.91 -12.54 -13.89
N ALA A 171 13.63 -12.35 -13.62
CA ALA A 171 13.06 -12.46 -12.29
C ALA A 171 13.19 -13.90 -11.71
N GLU A 172 13.00 -14.91 -12.52
CA GLU A 172 13.19 -16.32 -12.12
C GLU A 172 14.65 -16.61 -11.79
N LEU A 173 15.58 -16.09 -12.57
CA LEU A 173 17.02 -16.26 -12.30
C LEU A 173 17.44 -15.56 -11.02
N MET A 174 16.93 -14.36 -10.73
CA MET A 174 17.17 -13.67 -9.46
C MET A 174 16.76 -14.52 -8.26
N VAL A 175 15.63 -15.20 -8.35
CA VAL A 175 15.13 -16.11 -7.30
C VAL A 175 15.97 -17.39 -7.25
N GLN A 176 16.25 -18.02 -8.38
CA GLN A 176 17.05 -19.26 -8.45
C GLN A 176 18.47 -19.06 -7.91
N MET A 177 19.06 -17.88 -8.15
CA MET A 177 20.39 -17.53 -7.62
C MET A 177 20.36 -17.06 -6.17
N GLY A 178 19.17 -16.98 -5.56
CA GLY A 178 18.99 -16.61 -4.15
C GLY A 178 19.22 -15.12 -3.83
N PHE A 179 19.25 -14.25 -4.84
CA PHE A 179 19.45 -12.82 -4.64
C PHE A 179 18.17 -12.11 -4.18
N ILE A 180 17.01 -12.59 -4.65
CA ILE A 180 15.70 -12.03 -4.32
C ILE A 180 14.76 -13.16 -3.88
N ALA A 181 13.91 -12.90 -2.92
CA ALA A 181 12.87 -13.86 -2.52
C ALA A 181 11.73 -13.90 -3.56
N ASP A 182 11.19 -15.08 -3.83
CA ASP A 182 10.07 -15.28 -4.77
C ASP A 182 8.85 -14.41 -4.42
N ARG A 183 8.55 -14.25 -3.13
CA ARG A 183 7.49 -13.36 -2.63
C ARG A 183 7.67 -11.91 -3.07
N ASP A 184 8.92 -11.41 -3.11
CA ASP A 184 9.21 -10.03 -3.47
C ASP A 184 8.97 -9.81 -4.98
N VAL A 185 9.34 -10.78 -5.80
CA VAL A 185 9.05 -10.75 -7.25
C VAL A 185 7.55 -10.77 -7.50
N LYS A 186 6.83 -11.70 -6.87
CA LYS A 186 5.36 -11.79 -7.00
C LYS A 186 4.68 -10.51 -6.56
N SER A 187 5.13 -9.91 -5.45
CA SER A 187 4.59 -8.65 -4.93
C SER A 187 4.71 -7.50 -5.93
N ILE A 188 5.89 -7.28 -6.52
CA ILE A 188 6.08 -6.16 -7.46
C ILE A 188 5.36 -6.39 -8.79
N MET A 189 5.29 -7.64 -9.26
CA MET A 189 4.54 -7.97 -10.49
C MET A 189 3.05 -7.72 -10.28
N PHE A 190 2.50 -8.16 -9.15
CA PHE A 190 1.13 -7.88 -8.76
C PHE A 190 0.85 -6.37 -8.67
N MET A 191 1.71 -5.59 -7.98
CA MET A 191 1.59 -4.14 -7.93
C MET A 191 1.52 -3.50 -9.31
N LYS A 192 2.36 -3.96 -10.23
CA LYS A 192 2.39 -3.43 -11.59
C LYS A 192 1.12 -3.74 -12.37
N GLU A 193 0.59 -4.94 -12.21
CA GLU A 193 -0.67 -5.36 -12.83
C GLU A 193 -1.84 -4.52 -12.29
N GLU A 194 -1.92 -4.38 -10.97
CA GLU A 194 -2.99 -3.61 -10.32
C GLU A 194 -2.90 -2.10 -10.61
N ALA A 195 -1.68 -1.57 -10.76
CA ALA A 195 -1.48 -0.16 -11.02
C ALA A 195 -2.13 0.35 -12.33
N GLY A 196 -2.39 -0.55 -13.28
CA GLY A 196 -3.12 -0.23 -14.52
C GLY A 196 -4.63 -0.16 -14.34
N LYS A 197 -5.17 -0.60 -13.21
CA LYS A 197 -6.61 -0.60 -12.94
C LYS A 197 -7.04 0.71 -12.30
N ARG A 198 -8.25 1.16 -12.62
CA ARG A 198 -8.85 2.34 -11.97
C ARG A 198 -9.61 1.88 -10.73
N PHE A 199 -9.58 2.71 -9.69
CA PHE A 199 -10.42 2.51 -8.53
C PHE A 199 -11.87 2.82 -8.90
N SER A 200 -12.67 1.78 -9.12
CA SER A 200 -14.10 1.93 -9.37
C SER A 200 -14.87 1.60 -8.10
N LEU A 201 -15.66 2.56 -7.63
CA LEU A 201 -16.61 2.37 -6.55
C LEU A 201 -17.96 2.03 -7.15
N ASN A 202 -18.48 0.84 -6.86
CA ASN A 202 -19.87 0.55 -7.06
C ASN A 202 -20.65 1.02 -5.80
N PRO A 203 -21.47 2.08 -5.87
CA PRO A 203 -22.19 2.60 -4.71
C PRO A 203 -23.09 1.55 -4.07
N ASP A 204 -23.60 0.59 -4.86
CA ASP A 204 -24.52 -0.45 -4.40
C ASP A 204 -23.79 -1.56 -3.62
N GLU A 205 -22.49 -1.69 -3.79
CA GLU A 205 -21.63 -2.65 -3.08
C GLU A 205 -20.98 -2.06 -1.82
N MET A 206 -21.12 -0.75 -1.61
CA MET A 206 -20.55 -0.11 -0.42
C MET A 206 -21.40 -0.43 0.81
N PRO A 207 -20.84 -1.07 1.85
CA PRO A 207 -21.54 -1.21 3.10
C PRO A 207 -21.86 0.18 3.66
N SER A 208 -23.07 0.36 4.17
CA SER A 208 -23.38 1.62 4.85
C SER A 208 -22.47 1.79 6.06
N ILE A 209 -21.93 3.01 6.25
CA ILE A 209 -21.06 3.32 7.41
C ILE A 209 -21.76 2.95 8.73
N ALA A 210 -23.09 3.08 8.79
CA ALA A 210 -23.89 2.69 9.94
C ALA A 210 -23.83 1.17 10.20
N MET A 211 -23.95 0.33 9.16
CA MET A 211 -23.88 -1.13 9.31
C MET A 211 -22.49 -1.59 9.76
N GLU A 212 -21.45 -0.98 9.23
CA GLU A 212 -20.06 -1.35 9.62
C GLU A 212 -19.74 -0.90 11.05
N LYS A 213 -20.26 0.24 11.48
CA LYS A 213 -20.18 0.69 12.87
C LYS A 213 -20.90 -0.27 13.82
N GLU A 214 -22.12 -0.69 13.47
CA GLU A 214 -22.88 -1.65 14.27
C GLU A 214 -22.15 -3.01 14.38
N LYS A 215 -21.61 -3.53 13.30
CA LYS A 215 -20.78 -4.75 13.32
C LYS A 215 -19.53 -4.58 14.20
N TYR A 216 -18.93 -3.40 14.21
CA TYR A 216 -17.80 -3.10 15.08
C TYR A 216 -18.19 -3.13 16.54
N ASP A 217 -19.22 -2.39 16.90
CA ASP A 217 -19.71 -2.28 18.27
C ASP A 217 -20.05 -3.67 18.82
N ILE A 218 -20.72 -4.52 18.03
CA ILE A 218 -21.02 -5.92 18.36
C ILE A 218 -19.74 -6.75 18.59
N ARG A 219 -18.69 -6.57 17.77
CA ARG A 219 -17.43 -7.31 17.93
C ARG A 219 -16.68 -6.89 19.18
N VAL A 220 -16.62 -5.59 19.47
CA VAL A 220 -16.02 -5.05 20.70
C VAL A 220 -16.74 -5.59 21.92
N GLU A 221 -18.07 -5.57 21.93
CA GLU A 221 -18.88 -6.11 23.00
C GLU A 221 -18.68 -7.62 23.19
N ASN A 222 -18.65 -8.38 22.08
CA ASN A 222 -18.37 -9.82 22.13
C ASN A 222 -16.97 -10.13 22.71
N THR A 223 -15.97 -9.32 22.38
CA THR A 223 -14.62 -9.50 22.95
C THR A 223 -14.63 -9.25 24.44
N LYS A 224 -15.27 -8.15 24.87
CA LYS A 224 -15.42 -7.82 26.30
C LYS A 224 -16.18 -8.91 27.07
N LEU A 225 -17.28 -9.41 26.51
CA LEU A 225 -18.04 -10.51 27.11
C LEU A 225 -17.24 -11.82 27.20
N LYS A 226 -16.37 -12.11 26.24
CA LYS A 226 -15.46 -13.26 26.31
C LYS A 226 -14.45 -13.13 27.44
N GLU A 227 -13.87 -11.94 27.61
CA GLU A 227 -12.92 -11.67 28.69
C GLU A 227 -13.62 -11.76 30.07
N GLU A 228 -14.82 -11.20 30.22
CA GLU A 228 -15.61 -11.29 31.44
C GLU A 228 -15.99 -12.76 31.77
N ASN A 229 -16.38 -13.54 30.75
CA ASN A 229 -16.69 -14.95 30.92
C ASN A 229 -15.46 -15.75 31.36
N GLU A 230 -14.28 -15.45 30.83
CA GLU A 230 -13.05 -16.11 31.26
C GLU A 230 -12.70 -15.81 32.73
N ILE A 231 -12.83 -14.55 33.12
CA ILE A 231 -12.65 -14.12 34.52
C ILE A 231 -13.66 -14.84 35.45
N LEU A 232 -14.92 -14.96 35.03
CA LEU A 232 -15.96 -15.64 35.80
C LEU A 232 -15.65 -17.15 35.93
N ARG A 233 -15.18 -17.80 34.88
CA ARG A 233 -14.74 -19.21 34.92
C ARG A 233 -13.60 -19.40 35.91
N GLN A 234 -12.56 -18.55 35.85
CA GLN A 234 -11.44 -18.64 36.79
C GLN A 234 -11.89 -18.44 38.24
N LYS A 235 -12.82 -17.51 38.51
CA LYS A 235 -13.40 -17.33 39.86
C LYS A 235 -14.19 -18.57 40.30
N MET A 236 -14.97 -19.14 39.40
CA MET A 236 -15.76 -20.33 39.69
C MET A 236 -14.88 -21.55 39.97
N ASP A 237 -13.79 -21.72 39.19
CA ASP A 237 -12.82 -22.80 39.44
C ASP A 237 -12.10 -22.63 40.80
N ALA A 238 -11.75 -21.40 41.14
CA ALA A 238 -11.17 -21.12 42.47
C ALA A 238 -12.13 -21.43 43.62
N VAL A 239 -13.41 -21.11 43.50
CA VAL A 239 -14.45 -21.42 44.46
C VAL A 239 -14.65 -22.96 44.58
N LEU A 240 -14.71 -23.64 43.43
CA LEU A 240 -14.83 -25.12 43.40
C LEU A 240 -13.62 -25.81 44.04
N LYS A 241 -12.43 -25.30 43.83
CA LYS A 241 -11.22 -25.78 44.47
C LYS A 241 -11.26 -25.56 45.97
N PHE A 242 -11.65 -24.37 46.42
CA PHE A 242 -11.81 -24.10 47.86
C PHE A 242 -12.83 -25.02 48.54
N ILE A 243 -14.00 -25.26 47.90
CA ILE A 243 -15.02 -26.17 48.40
C ILE A 243 -14.50 -27.62 48.52
N LYS A 244 -13.73 -28.08 47.52
CA LYS A 244 -13.12 -29.43 47.55
C LYS A 244 -12.12 -29.57 48.71
N GLU A 245 -11.23 -28.61 48.89
CA GLU A 245 -10.21 -28.59 49.93
C GLU A 245 -10.81 -28.56 51.35
N HIS A 246 -12.01 -27.98 51.54
CA HIS A 246 -12.66 -27.90 52.82
C HIS A 246 -13.68 -29.03 53.09
N LYS A 247 -14.03 -29.83 52.07
CA LYS A 247 -14.84 -31.06 52.25
C LYS A 247 -14.02 -32.29 52.59
N GLU A 248 -12.72 -32.27 52.42
CA GLU A 248 -11.81 -33.35 52.78
C GLU A 248 -11.30 -33.22 54.23
N THR A 249 -11.73 -32.19 54.99
CA THR A 249 -11.32 -31.90 56.38
C THR A 249 -12.39 -32.20 57.43
N ASP A 250 -13.56 -32.70 57.04
CA ASP A 250 -14.64 -33.21 57.90
C ASP A 250 -14.77 -34.73 57.70
#